data_a38e7ace934c5c355088379988a5d6ec
#
_entry.id   a38e7ace934c5c355088379988a5d6ec
#
_cell.length_a   1.000
_cell.length_b   1.000
_cell.length_c   1.000
_cell.angle_alpha   90.00
_cell.angle_beta   90.00
_cell.angle_gamma   90.00
#
_symmetry.space_group_name_H-M   'P 1'
#
loop_
_entity.id
_entity.type
_entity.pdbx_description
1 polymer ?
#
loop_
_entity_poly.entity_id
_entity_poly.type
_entity_poly.pdbx_seq_one_letter_code
_entity_poly.pdbx_strand_id
1 'polypeptide(L)'
;NALERLTSLHKVKYVEYDHYLHLNKFVDLFRVAKQAILVSENSYSIKALEKFYKFERTGDVKKGEQSEEFYIEWIETKKQKLLDEIEFYNKEDCHSTFKLREWLLDIKPEGTSWFIPDKEEMETRTFEEKIIEYRNKIENSKFKNNYIPKLMLDIIGFFNREQKPEWRE
;
A
#
# COMPACT_ATOMS: atom_id res chain seq x y z
N ASN A 1 6.82 6.71 -1.51
CA ASN A 1 6.97 5.35 -0.95
C ASN A 1 7.40 4.35 -2.03
N ALA A 2 7.70 3.08 -1.65
CA ALA A 2 8.22 2.08 -2.60
C ALA A 2 7.19 1.73 -3.69
N LEU A 3 5.93 1.55 -3.34
CA LEU A 3 4.86 1.26 -4.29
C LEU A 3 4.68 2.40 -5.29
N GLU A 4 4.65 3.63 -4.84
CA GLU A 4 4.56 4.81 -5.69
C GLU A 4 5.71 4.87 -6.71
N ARG A 5 6.94 4.65 -6.22
CA ARG A 5 8.11 4.63 -7.10
C ARG A 5 8.02 3.51 -8.15
N LEU A 6 7.61 2.31 -7.75
CA LEU A 6 7.50 1.16 -8.65
C LEU A 6 6.37 1.35 -9.68
N THR A 7 5.20 1.79 -9.25
CA THR A 7 4.06 2.02 -10.15
C THR A 7 4.35 3.13 -11.15
N SER A 8 4.99 4.22 -10.71
CA SER A 8 5.39 5.33 -11.58
C SER A 8 6.49 4.94 -12.56
N LEU A 9 7.53 4.23 -12.10
CA LEU A 9 8.67 3.82 -12.91
C LEU A 9 8.27 2.84 -14.01
N HIS A 10 7.46 1.85 -13.65
CA HIS A 10 7.06 0.76 -14.55
C HIS A 10 5.73 1.02 -15.24
N LYS A 11 5.02 2.08 -14.92
CA LYS A 11 3.67 2.45 -15.44
C LYS A 11 2.65 1.30 -15.28
N VAL A 12 2.82 0.49 -14.24
CA VAL A 12 1.95 -0.65 -13.94
C VAL A 12 1.04 -0.30 -12.79
N LYS A 13 -0.27 -0.39 -13.01
CA LYS A 13 -1.28 -0.14 -11.97
C LYS A 13 -1.19 1.24 -11.29
N TYR A 14 -0.59 2.23 -11.96
CA TYR A 14 -0.41 3.56 -11.38
C TYR A 14 -1.75 4.24 -11.06
N VAL A 15 -2.72 4.13 -11.96
CA VAL A 15 -4.04 4.75 -11.79
C VAL A 15 -4.79 4.13 -10.61
N GLU A 16 -4.76 2.80 -10.49
CA GLU A 16 -5.39 2.09 -9.37
C GLU A 16 -4.68 2.40 -8.04
N TYR A 17 -3.35 2.47 -8.06
CA TYR A 17 -2.58 2.86 -6.87
C TYR A 17 -2.95 4.27 -6.41
N ASP A 18 -2.92 5.24 -7.32
CA ASP A 18 -3.29 6.64 -7.06
C ASP A 18 -4.73 6.74 -6.51
N HIS A 19 -5.66 6.03 -7.13
CA HIS A 19 -7.05 5.94 -6.65
C HIS A 19 -7.14 5.43 -5.21
N TYR A 20 -6.46 4.32 -4.87
CA TYR A 20 -6.47 3.79 -3.50
C TYR A 20 -5.78 4.71 -2.50
N LEU A 21 -4.73 5.43 -2.92
CA LEU A 21 -4.07 6.42 -2.10
C LEU A 21 -5.03 7.55 -1.72
N HIS A 22 -5.73 8.10 -2.71
CA HIS A 22 -6.71 9.17 -2.51
C HIS A 22 -7.93 8.72 -1.70
N LEU A 23 -8.33 7.48 -1.78
CA LEU A 23 -9.40 6.90 -0.95
C LEU A 23 -8.93 6.53 0.47
N ASN A 24 -7.69 6.87 0.86
CA ASN A 24 -7.10 6.48 2.15
C ASN A 24 -7.27 4.97 2.44
N LYS A 25 -7.11 4.12 1.41
CA LYS A 25 -7.24 2.67 1.56
C LYS A 25 -5.98 2.01 2.11
N PHE A 26 -4.86 2.73 2.11
CA PHE A 26 -3.62 2.24 2.69
C PHE A 26 -3.58 2.56 4.18
N VAL A 27 -3.40 1.54 4.99
CA VAL A 27 -3.29 1.64 6.44
C VAL A 27 -1.89 1.20 6.85
N ASP A 28 -1.15 2.07 7.53
CA ASP A 28 0.13 1.74 8.12
C ASP A 28 -0.08 1.00 9.46
N LEU A 29 0.02 -0.34 9.43
CA LEU A 29 -0.18 -1.16 10.62
C LEU A 29 0.90 -0.95 11.69
N PHE A 30 2.12 -0.54 11.31
CA PHE A 30 3.15 -0.17 12.27
C PHE A 30 2.72 1.04 13.10
N ARG A 31 2.20 2.07 12.44
CA ARG A 31 1.68 3.25 13.10
C ARG A 31 0.48 2.92 13.99
N VAL A 32 -0.44 2.10 13.50
CA VAL A 32 -1.60 1.63 14.28
C VAL A 32 -1.14 0.90 15.53
N ALA A 33 -0.25 -0.09 15.41
CA ALA A 33 0.25 -0.85 16.54
C ALA A 33 0.95 0.06 17.56
N LYS A 34 1.82 0.95 17.09
CA LYS A 34 2.57 1.89 17.97
C LYS A 34 1.67 2.86 18.74
N GLN A 35 0.54 3.23 18.17
CA GLN A 35 -0.40 4.18 18.81
C GLN A 35 -1.46 3.50 19.67
N ALA A 36 -1.86 2.27 19.32
CA ALA A 36 -3.01 1.61 19.95
C ALA A 36 -2.64 0.63 21.06
N ILE A 37 -1.42 0.10 21.07
CA ILE A 37 -1.02 -0.95 22.04
C ILE A 37 0.32 -0.65 22.70
N LEU A 38 0.47 -1.14 23.92
CA LEU A 38 1.75 -1.22 24.61
C LEU A 38 2.18 -2.69 24.64
N VAL A 39 3.39 -2.96 24.17
CA VAL A 39 3.96 -4.30 24.15
C VAL A 39 5.23 -4.37 24.99
N SER A 40 5.53 -5.54 25.54
CA SER A 40 6.73 -5.81 26.34
C SER A 40 8.01 -5.99 25.50
N GLU A 41 7.95 -5.57 24.23
CA GLU A 41 9.07 -5.67 23.29
C GLU A 41 9.76 -4.33 23.08
N ASN A 42 11.06 -4.37 22.79
CA ASN A 42 11.85 -3.18 22.51
C ASN A 42 11.55 -2.57 21.11
N SER A 43 10.77 -3.25 20.29
CA SER A 43 10.45 -2.86 18.92
C SER A 43 9.03 -3.22 18.54
N TYR A 44 8.42 -2.40 17.67
CA TYR A 44 7.13 -2.65 17.02
C TYR A 44 7.30 -3.20 15.61
N SER A 45 8.50 -3.73 15.26
CA SER A 45 8.69 -4.40 13.98
C SER A 45 7.76 -5.61 13.87
N ILE A 46 7.36 -5.97 12.64
CA ILE A 46 6.45 -7.10 12.43
C ILE A 46 6.98 -8.37 13.10
N LYS A 47 8.29 -8.63 13.01
CA LYS A 47 8.94 -9.79 13.62
C LYS A 47 8.88 -9.79 15.16
N ALA A 48 8.97 -8.63 15.79
CA ALA A 48 8.82 -8.51 17.24
C ALA A 48 7.37 -8.77 17.67
N LEU A 49 6.40 -8.42 16.82
CA LEU A 49 4.99 -8.61 17.11
C LEU A 49 4.48 -10.02 16.77
N GLU A 50 5.17 -10.80 15.94
CA GLU A 50 4.76 -12.14 15.49
C GLU A 50 4.41 -13.09 16.65
N LYS A 51 5.10 -12.97 17.77
CA LYS A 51 4.84 -13.78 18.95
C LYS A 51 3.47 -13.54 19.59
N PHE A 52 2.91 -12.33 19.46
CA PHE A 52 1.61 -11.99 20.07
C PHE A 52 0.45 -12.59 19.28
N TYR A 53 0.60 -12.76 17.94
CA TYR A 53 -0.38 -13.44 17.11
C TYR A 53 0.09 -14.82 16.62
N LYS A 54 1.11 -15.39 17.31
CA LYS A 54 1.58 -16.77 17.14
C LYS A 54 1.91 -17.12 15.67
N PHE A 55 2.58 -16.21 14.99
CA PHE A 55 3.04 -16.46 13.63
C PHE A 55 4.46 -17.04 13.68
N GLU A 56 4.63 -18.22 13.10
CA GLU A 56 5.91 -18.91 13.01
C GLU A 56 6.38 -18.93 11.56
N ARG A 57 7.61 -18.47 11.35
CA ARG A 57 8.26 -18.51 10.03
C ARG A 57 8.88 -19.87 9.81
N THR A 58 8.69 -20.40 8.62
CA THR A 58 9.20 -21.72 8.21
C THR A 58 10.31 -21.64 7.18
N GLY A 59 10.52 -20.48 6.52
CA GLY A 59 11.53 -20.25 5.52
C GLY A 59 12.95 -20.20 6.09
N ASP A 60 13.92 -20.48 5.24
CA ASP A 60 15.36 -20.41 5.54
C ASP A 60 15.83 -18.97 5.70
N VAL A 61 15.25 -18.04 4.93
CA VAL A 61 15.53 -16.59 5.01
C VAL A 61 14.80 -15.99 6.21
N LYS A 62 15.57 -15.58 7.21
CA LYS A 62 15.01 -14.99 8.45
C LYS A 62 15.15 -13.47 8.55
N LYS A 63 16.00 -12.88 7.72
CA LYS A 63 16.32 -11.44 7.74
C LYS A 63 16.30 -10.87 6.33
N GLY A 64 15.89 -9.59 6.20
CA GLY A 64 15.91 -8.88 4.93
C GLY A 64 17.29 -8.81 4.28
N GLU A 65 18.35 -8.66 5.09
CA GLU A 65 19.75 -8.68 4.64
C GLU A 65 20.09 -9.95 3.86
N GLN A 66 19.60 -11.11 4.30
CA GLN A 66 19.81 -12.40 3.59
C GLN A 66 19.12 -12.42 2.21
N SER A 67 17.99 -11.75 2.07
CA SER A 67 17.30 -11.62 0.76
C SER A 67 18.14 -10.81 -0.22
N GLU A 68 18.83 -9.76 0.25
CA GLU A 68 19.74 -8.96 -0.57
C GLU A 68 20.96 -9.79 -1.00
N GLU A 69 21.57 -10.55 -0.08
CA GLU A 69 22.68 -11.46 -0.37
C GLU A 69 22.27 -12.53 -1.41
N PHE A 70 21.12 -13.16 -1.23
CA PHE A 70 20.58 -14.14 -2.16
C PHE A 70 20.31 -13.54 -3.54
N TYR A 71 19.84 -12.30 -3.60
CA TYR A 71 19.62 -11.62 -4.87
C TYR A 71 20.95 -11.32 -5.59
N ILE A 72 21.97 -10.87 -4.86
CA ILE A 72 23.32 -10.65 -5.41
C ILE A 72 23.89 -11.96 -5.96
N GLU A 73 23.83 -13.06 -5.18
CA GLU A 73 24.29 -14.39 -5.61
C GLU A 73 23.51 -14.85 -6.85
N TRP A 74 22.20 -14.59 -6.91
CA TRP A 74 21.40 -14.93 -8.08
C TRP A 74 21.83 -14.16 -9.34
N ILE A 75 22.19 -12.88 -9.21
CA ILE A 75 22.69 -12.10 -10.37
C ILE A 75 23.91 -12.80 -10.99
N GLU A 76 24.79 -13.35 -10.18
CA GLU A 76 26.02 -14.03 -10.63
C GLU A 76 25.76 -15.47 -11.11
N THR A 77 25.00 -16.23 -10.34
CA THR A 77 24.86 -17.69 -10.53
C THR A 77 23.63 -18.10 -11.33
N LYS A 78 22.60 -17.23 -11.42
CA LYS A 78 21.29 -17.50 -12.03
C LYS A 78 20.58 -18.73 -11.47
N LYS A 79 20.91 -19.15 -10.24
CA LYS A 79 20.26 -20.26 -9.56
C LYS A 79 18.83 -19.88 -9.15
N GLN A 80 17.82 -20.47 -9.78
CA GLN A 80 16.41 -20.19 -9.53
C GLN A 80 16.02 -20.33 -8.06
N LYS A 81 16.58 -21.32 -7.36
CA LYS A 81 16.31 -21.57 -5.94
C LYS A 81 16.47 -20.32 -5.06
N LEU A 82 17.43 -19.45 -5.37
CA LEU A 82 17.67 -18.23 -4.60
C LEU A 82 16.49 -17.23 -4.73
N LEU A 83 15.89 -17.13 -5.92
CA LEU A 83 14.68 -16.31 -6.10
C LEU A 83 13.46 -16.95 -5.41
N ASP A 84 13.36 -18.27 -5.45
CA ASP A 84 12.25 -18.99 -4.81
C ASP A 84 12.27 -18.76 -3.29
N GLU A 85 13.45 -18.73 -2.68
CA GLU A 85 13.62 -18.41 -1.25
C GLU A 85 13.25 -16.94 -0.93
N ILE A 86 13.62 -16.00 -1.80
CA ILE A 86 13.23 -14.59 -1.66
C ILE A 86 11.71 -14.44 -1.81
N GLU A 87 11.10 -15.12 -2.79
CA GLU A 87 9.65 -15.12 -2.98
C GLU A 87 8.94 -15.69 -1.76
N PHE A 88 9.44 -16.81 -1.23
CA PHE A 88 8.87 -17.43 -0.04
C PHE A 88 8.94 -16.49 1.18
N TYR A 89 10.07 -15.84 1.39
CA TYR A 89 10.23 -14.85 2.45
C TYR A 89 9.23 -13.70 2.32
N ASN A 90 9.06 -13.13 1.13
CA ASN A 90 8.10 -12.07 0.87
C ASN A 90 6.64 -12.55 1.10
N LYS A 91 6.33 -13.80 0.75
CA LYS A 91 5.04 -14.41 1.02
C LYS A 91 4.77 -14.54 2.52
N GLU A 92 5.77 -14.94 3.30
CA GLU A 92 5.66 -14.97 4.77
C GLU A 92 5.45 -13.57 5.34
N ASP A 93 6.14 -12.55 4.85
CA ASP A 93 5.95 -11.15 5.27
C ASP A 93 4.52 -10.66 4.98
N CYS A 94 3.98 -10.97 3.81
CA CYS A 94 2.59 -10.64 3.48
C CYS A 94 1.60 -11.37 4.40
N HIS A 95 1.84 -12.65 4.68
CA HIS A 95 0.99 -13.44 5.55
C HIS A 95 1.06 -12.98 7.00
N SER A 96 2.26 -12.66 7.49
CA SER A 96 2.46 -12.07 8.82
C SER A 96 1.73 -10.72 8.94
N THR A 97 1.82 -9.87 7.90
CA THR A 97 1.09 -8.59 7.86
C THR A 97 -0.43 -8.78 7.93
N PHE A 98 -0.96 -9.77 7.21
CA PHE A 98 -2.38 -10.12 7.28
C PHE A 98 -2.76 -10.59 8.70
N LYS A 99 -1.96 -11.45 9.31
CA LYS A 99 -2.20 -11.94 10.69
C LYS A 99 -2.10 -10.82 11.72
N LEU A 100 -1.17 -9.89 11.55
CA LEU A 100 -1.08 -8.69 12.39
C LEU A 100 -2.37 -7.86 12.32
N ARG A 101 -2.90 -7.64 11.10
CA ARG A 101 -4.16 -6.94 10.92
C ARG A 101 -5.32 -7.65 11.64
N GLU A 102 -5.48 -8.94 11.46
CA GLU A 102 -6.54 -9.73 12.10
C GLU A 102 -6.43 -9.64 13.63
N TRP A 103 -5.22 -9.81 14.16
CA TRP A 103 -4.98 -9.68 15.59
C TRP A 103 -5.30 -8.28 16.14
N LEU A 104 -4.91 -7.21 15.46
CA LEU A 104 -5.24 -5.84 15.85
C LEU A 104 -6.76 -5.59 15.85
N LEU A 105 -7.49 -6.21 14.92
CA LEU A 105 -8.95 -6.14 14.88
C LEU A 105 -9.59 -6.91 16.05
N ASP A 106 -9.04 -8.07 16.39
CA ASP A 106 -9.53 -8.93 17.47
C ASP A 106 -9.37 -8.27 18.85
N ILE A 107 -8.23 -7.63 19.09
CA ILE A 107 -7.97 -6.90 20.36
C ILE A 107 -8.59 -5.50 20.42
N LYS A 108 -9.22 -5.03 19.36
CA LYS A 108 -9.88 -3.73 19.32
C LYS A 108 -10.99 -3.68 20.37
N PRO A 109 -10.99 -2.69 21.29
CA PRO A 109 -12.03 -2.59 22.31
C PRO A 109 -13.43 -2.46 21.72
N GLU A 110 -14.39 -3.13 22.32
CA GLU A 110 -15.80 -2.99 21.95
C GLU A 110 -16.23 -1.51 22.09
N GLY A 111 -17.07 -1.05 21.15
CA GLY A 111 -17.55 0.33 21.12
C GLY A 111 -16.58 1.35 20.53
N THR A 112 -15.34 0.96 20.18
CA THR A 112 -14.44 1.86 19.47
C THR A 112 -14.98 2.12 18.06
N SER A 113 -15.32 3.38 17.78
CA SER A 113 -15.79 3.78 16.43
C SER A 113 -14.69 3.65 15.39
N TRP A 114 -15.09 3.41 14.17
CA TRP A 114 -14.18 3.52 13.03
C TRP A 114 -13.91 5.00 12.72
N PHE A 115 -12.72 5.25 12.18
CA PHE A 115 -12.42 6.56 11.62
C PHE A 115 -13.45 6.91 10.52
N ILE A 116 -14.06 8.05 10.67
CA ILE A 116 -14.96 8.62 9.67
C ILE A 116 -14.23 9.83 9.11
N PRO A 117 -13.89 9.86 7.82
CA PRO A 117 -13.28 11.01 7.18
C PRO A 117 -14.15 12.26 7.38
N ASP A 118 -13.51 13.41 7.50
CA ASP A 118 -14.24 14.65 7.55
C ASP A 118 -14.95 14.97 6.22
N LYS A 119 -15.76 16.03 6.23
CA LYS A 119 -16.59 16.37 5.08
C LYS A 119 -15.77 16.81 3.87
N GLU A 120 -14.63 17.46 4.10
CA GLU A 120 -13.73 17.92 3.02
C GLU A 120 -13.04 16.75 2.34
N GLU A 121 -12.59 15.75 3.12
CA GLU A 121 -12.04 14.51 2.56
C GLU A 121 -13.08 13.73 1.74
N MET A 122 -14.34 13.70 2.18
CA MET A 122 -15.43 13.05 1.43
C MET A 122 -15.73 13.78 0.13
N GLU A 123 -15.78 15.11 0.12
CA GLU A 123 -16.01 15.90 -1.08
C GLU A 123 -14.89 15.73 -2.10
N THR A 124 -13.65 15.66 -1.65
CA THR A 124 -12.49 15.38 -2.51
C THR A 124 -12.60 13.99 -3.18
N ARG A 125 -12.96 12.97 -2.41
CA ARG A 125 -13.19 11.61 -2.94
C ARG A 125 -14.28 11.59 -4.00
N THR A 126 -15.39 12.27 -3.74
CA THR A 126 -16.49 12.38 -4.72
C THR A 126 -16.03 13.05 -6.01
N PHE A 127 -15.16 14.05 -5.93
CA PHE A 127 -14.60 14.70 -7.10
C PHE A 127 -13.74 13.74 -7.93
N GLU A 128 -12.88 12.95 -7.29
CA GLU A 128 -12.03 11.97 -7.97
C GLU A 128 -12.83 10.85 -8.62
N GLU A 129 -13.87 10.38 -7.98
CA GLU A 129 -14.82 9.42 -8.57
C GLU A 129 -15.45 9.96 -9.85
N LYS A 130 -15.83 11.25 -9.87
CA LYS A 130 -16.34 11.92 -11.06
C LYS A 130 -15.32 11.99 -12.18
N ILE A 131 -14.04 12.28 -11.86
CA ILE A 131 -12.97 12.30 -12.86
C ILE A 131 -12.80 10.92 -13.49
N ILE A 132 -12.84 9.85 -12.70
CA ILE A 132 -12.76 8.46 -13.19
C ILE A 132 -13.98 8.15 -14.08
N GLU A 133 -15.17 8.55 -13.66
CA GLU A 133 -16.38 8.36 -14.44
C GLU A 133 -16.30 9.07 -15.80
N TYR A 134 -15.83 10.33 -15.83
CA TYR A 134 -15.65 11.08 -17.08
C TYR A 134 -14.59 10.45 -17.96
N ARG A 135 -13.50 9.94 -17.40
CA ARG A 135 -12.46 9.21 -18.16
C ARG A 135 -13.05 7.98 -18.83
N ASN A 136 -13.80 7.18 -18.12
CA ASN A 136 -14.49 6.01 -18.65
C ASN A 136 -15.49 6.39 -19.76
N LYS A 137 -16.24 7.50 -19.61
CA LYS A 137 -17.13 8.01 -20.65
C LYS A 137 -16.38 8.41 -21.92
N ILE A 138 -15.22 9.06 -21.80
CA ILE A 138 -14.38 9.43 -22.94
C ILE A 138 -13.85 8.19 -23.65
N GLU A 139 -13.36 7.20 -22.90
CA GLU A 139 -12.82 5.95 -23.47
C GLU A 139 -13.88 5.13 -24.22
N ASN A 140 -15.14 5.20 -23.78
CA ASN A 140 -16.27 4.53 -24.43
C ASN A 140 -16.98 5.40 -25.49
N SER A 141 -16.45 6.57 -25.83
CA SER A 141 -17.04 7.51 -26.77
C SER A 141 -16.29 7.56 -28.09
N LYS A 142 -16.88 8.29 -29.07
CA LYS A 142 -16.19 8.63 -30.34
C LYS A 142 -14.93 9.48 -30.12
N PHE A 143 -14.73 10.05 -28.94
CA PHE A 143 -13.58 10.89 -28.59
C PHE A 143 -12.44 10.10 -27.93
N LYS A 144 -12.53 8.77 -27.82
CA LYS A 144 -11.53 7.92 -27.15
C LYS A 144 -10.09 8.13 -27.66
N ASN A 145 -9.92 8.48 -28.94
CA ASN A 145 -8.63 8.75 -29.54
C ASN A 145 -8.25 10.24 -29.53
N ASN A 146 -9.12 11.11 -29.01
CA ASN A 146 -8.83 12.53 -28.93
C ASN A 146 -8.00 12.82 -27.68
N TYR A 147 -6.83 13.41 -27.88
CA TYR A 147 -5.90 13.75 -26.80
C TYR A 147 -6.43 14.87 -25.88
N ILE A 148 -7.15 15.85 -26.44
CA ILE A 148 -7.57 17.06 -25.68
C ILE A 148 -8.46 16.75 -24.48
N PRO A 149 -9.57 15.99 -24.61
CA PRO A 149 -10.40 15.67 -23.44
C PRO A 149 -9.66 14.89 -22.35
N LYS A 150 -8.75 13.98 -22.74
CA LYS A 150 -7.92 13.24 -21.79
C LYS A 150 -6.96 14.15 -21.04
N LEU A 151 -6.26 15.03 -21.77
CA LEU A 151 -5.36 16.01 -21.19
C LEU A 151 -6.09 16.94 -20.21
N MET A 152 -7.28 17.42 -20.55
CA MET A 152 -8.08 18.28 -19.66
C MET A 152 -8.42 17.57 -18.34
N LEU A 153 -8.82 16.30 -18.39
CA LEU A 153 -9.10 15.52 -17.16
C LEU A 153 -7.84 15.32 -16.32
N ASP A 154 -6.70 15.08 -16.95
CA ASP A 154 -5.42 14.90 -16.24
C ASP A 154 -4.98 16.22 -15.57
N ILE A 155 -5.15 17.35 -16.25
CA ILE A 155 -4.87 18.69 -15.71
C ILE A 155 -5.80 19.01 -14.52
N ILE A 156 -7.11 18.78 -14.65
CA ILE A 156 -8.07 19.02 -13.57
C ILE A 156 -7.74 18.13 -12.37
N GLY A 157 -7.44 16.85 -12.59
CA GLY A 157 -7.02 15.92 -11.55
C GLY A 157 -5.73 16.36 -10.86
N PHE A 158 -4.75 16.84 -11.63
CA PHE A 158 -3.50 17.38 -11.09
C PHE A 158 -3.74 18.60 -10.18
N PHE A 159 -4.45 19.61 -10.65
CA PHE A 159 -4.72 20.80 -9.83
C PHE A 159 -5.50 20.49 -8.56
N ASN A 160 -6.43 19.55 -8.60
CA ASN A 160 -7.16 19.16 -7.40
C ASN A 160 -6.25 18.47 -6.36
N ARG A 161 -5.26 17.68 -6.80
CA ARG A 161 -4.27 17.06 -5.91
C ARG A 161 -3.31 18.08 -5.30
N GLU A 162 -2.86 19.04 -6.10
CA GLU A 162 -1.94 20.10 -5.65
C GLU A 162 -2.57 21.09 -4.66
N GLN A 163 -3.90 21.23 -4.67
CA GLN A 163 -4.62 22.10 -3.73
C GLN A 163 -4.88 21.44 -2.36
N LYS A 164 -4.63 20.13 -2.22
CA LYS A 164 -4.74 19.48 -0.91
C LYS A 164 -3.66 20.02 0.03
N PRO A 165 -4.01 20.32 1.30
CA PRO A 165 -3.01 20.66 2.31
C PRO A 165 -1.93 19.58 2.34
N GLU A 166 -0.69 19.98 2.30
CA GLU A 166 0.43 19.05 2.26
C GLU A 166 0.41 18.14 3.49
N TRP A 167 0.40 16.84 3.28
CA TRP A 167 0.67 15.83 4.28
C TRP A 167 2.16 15.80 4.63
N ARG A 168 2.75 16.98 4.78
CA ARG A 168 4.17 17.20 5.02
C ARG A 168 4.41 17.71 6.41
N GLU A 169 3.95 16.93 7.41
CA GLU A 169 4.53 17.00 8.75
C GLU A 169 4.60 15.62 9.38
#